data_64c4eda19f0a39f5aabf855d00baea92
#
_entry.id   64c4eda19f0a39f5aabf855d00baea92
#
_cell.length_a   1.000
_cell.length_b   1.000
_cell.length_c   1.000
_cell.angle_alpha   90.00
_cell.angle_beta   90.00
_cell.angle_gamma   90.00
#
_symmetry.space_group_name_H-M   'P 1'
#
loop_
_entity.id
_entity.type
_entity.pdbx_description
1 polymer ?
#
loop_
_entity_poly.entity_id
_entity_poly.type
_entity_poly.pdbx_seq_one_letter_code
_entity_poly.pdbx_strand_id
1 'polypeptide(L)'
;MTDNPFSSRKRPKSPDLQAELETFRAFLKSRGHRVTREREAIAEAVLLNHGHFDVDELFLHLKVQAGVSKASIYRTIPILIESGLLAAVYLENGHMHYERVYGREHHSHLRCSACGRIFEFSVPELPLIEKEVAEAHNFKSEGHKFEIWGLCSRCRDAG
;
A
#
# COMPACT_ATOMS: atom_id res chain seq x y z
N MET A 1 2.30 -15.16 15.36
CA MET A 1 2.94 -15.53 14.08
C MET A 1 2.43 -14.55 13.07
N THR A 2 3.19 -13.52 12.78
CA THR A 2 2.88 -12.54 11.73
C THR A 2 3.18 -13.21 10.40
N ASP A 3 2.16 -13.39 9.57
CA ASP A 3 2.36 -13.85 8.19
C ASP A 3 3.25 -12.83 7.49
N ASN A 4 4.45 -13.26 7.06
CA ASN A 4 5.35 -12.41 6.29
C ASN A 4 4.68 -12.09 4.94
N PRO A 5 4.30 -10.84 4.66
CA PRO A 5 3.59 -10.47 3.43
C PRO A 5 4.40 -10.74 2.15
N PHE A 6 5.73 -10.91 2.29
CA PHE A 6 6.65 -11.26 1.20
C PHE A 6 6.99 -12.74 1.13
N SER A 7 6.33 -13.61 1.92
CA SER A 7 6.54 -15.06 1.88
C SER A 7 6.03 -15.64 0.56
N SER A 8 6.90 -16.38 -0.09
CA SER A 8 6.85 -16.96 -1.43
C SER A 8 5.51 -17.62 -1.80
N ARG A 9 4.58 -16.86 -2.39
CA ARG A 9 3.66 -17.43 -3.37
C ARG A 9 4.32 -17.29 -4.74
N LYS A 10 4.27 -18.36 -5.57
CA LYS A 10 4.84 -18.41 -6.92
C LYS A 10 4.65 -17.08 -7.63
N ARG A 11 5.76 -16.45 -8.06
CA ARG A 11 5.76 -15.21 -8.85
C ARG A 11 4.83 -15.39 -10.06
N PRO A 12 3.69 -14.71 -10.16
CA PRO A 12 3.06 -14.55 -11.44
C PRO A 12 3.96 -13.60 -12.23
N LYS A 13 4.53 -14.10 -13.33
CA LYS A 13 4.97 -13.23 -14.43
C LYS A 13 3.68 -12.73 -15.08
N SER A 14 3.01 -11.75 -14.46
CA SER A 14 1.89 -11.12 -15.13
C SER A 14 2.45 -10.13 -16.15
N PRO A 15 1.88 -10.05 -17.35
CA PRO A 15 2.20 -8.98 -18.31
C PRO A 15 1.98 -7.58 -17.71
N ASP A 16 1.26 -7.50 -16.65
CA ASP A 16 0.92 -6.35 -15.83
C ASP A 16 2.13 -5.75 -15.07
N LEU A 17 2.98 -6.57 -14.46
CA LEU A 17 4.13 -6.09 -13.68
C LEU A 17 5.11 -5.26 -14.53
N GLN A 18 5.38 -5.68 -15.76
CA GLN A 18 6.28 -4.92 -16.65
C GLN A 18 5.66 -3.59 -17.05
N ALA A 19 4.37 -3.55 -17.35
CA ALA A 19 3.64 -2.32 -17.66
C ALA A 19 3.64 -1.35 -16.46
N GLU A 20 3.47 -1.87 -15.25
CA GLU A 20 3.49 -1.09 -14.01
C GLU A 20 4.90 -0.52 -13.74
N LEU A 21 5.94 -1.32 -13.92
CA LEU A 21 7.34 -0.86 -13.80
C LEU A 21 7.69 0.19 -14.87
N GLU A 22 7.22 0.04 -16.11
CA GLU A 22 7.38 1.06 -17.14
C GLU A 22 6.66 2.36 -16.78
N THR A 23 5.45 2.27 -16.23
CA THR A 23 4.70 3.42 -15.71
C THR A 23 5.49 4.15 -14.63
N PHE A 24 6.08 3.41 -13.69
CA PHE A 24 6.93 3.98 -12.65
C PHE A 24 8.20 4.63 -13.22
N ARG A 25 8.87 3.99 -14.18
CA ARG A 25 10.03 4.57 -14.86
C ARG A 25 9.69 5.88 -15.59
N ALA A 26 8.56 5.89 -16.27
CA ALA A 26 8.07 7.09 -16.96
C ALA A 26 7.78 8.22 -15.96
N PHE A 27 7.14 7.89 -14.83
CA PHE A 27 6.87 8.83 -13.76
C PHE A 27 8.17 9.39 -13.15
N LEU A 28 9.16 8.55 -12.83
CA LEU A 28 10.46 8.99 -12.34
C LEU A 28 11.11 10.02 -13.30
N LYS A 29 11.13 9.70 -14.59
CA LYS A 29 11.70 10.60 -15.62
C LYS A 29 10.95 11.93 -15.71
N SER A 30 9.62 11.90 -15.68
CA SER A 30 8.78 13.12 -15.78
C SER A 30 8.98 14.06 -14.59
N ARG A 31 9.35 13.51 -13.41
CA ARG A 31 9.63 14.29 -12.20
C ARG A 31 11.12 14.59 -11.99
N GLY A 32 11.98 14.27 -12.96
CA GLY A 32 13.43 14.51 -12.88
C GLY A 32 14.15 13.57 -11.91
N HIS A 33 13.53 12.48 -11.51
CA HIS A 33 14.14 11.48 -10.65
C HIS A 33 15.00 10.49 -11.46
N ARG A 34 16.13 10.10 -10.91
CA ARG A 34 16.95 9.05 -11.50
C ARG A 34 16.27 7.68 -11.38
N VAL A 35 16.23 6.93 -12.47
CA VAL A 35 15.93 5.50 -12.47
C VAL A 35 17.19 4.77 -11.95
N THR A 36 17.07 4.12 -10.79
CA THR A 36 18.17 3.38 -10.18
C THR A 36 17.74 1.94 -9.90
N ARG A 37 18.72 1.01 -9.87
CA ARG A 37 18.46 -0.41 -9.55
C ARG A 37 17.74 -0.58 -8.20
N GLU A 38 18.09 0.23 -7.19
CA GLU A 38 17.42 0.18 -5.87
C GLU A 38 15.95 0.57 -5.98
N ARG A 39 15.62 1.66 -6.69
CA ARG A 39 14.23 2.09 -6.89
C ARG A 39 13.41 1.07 -7.66
N GLU A 40 14.00 0.46 -8.68
CA GLU A 40 13.33 -0.59 -9.45
C GLU A 40 13.08 -1.84 -8.59
N ALA A 41 14.06 -2.27 -7.81
CA ALA A 41 13.92 -3.40 -6.90
C ALA A 41 12.84 -3.13 -5.82
N ILE A 42 12.79 -1.91 -5.28
CA ILE A 42 11.75 -1.51 -4.32
C ILE A 42 10.38 -1.52 -4.99
N ALA A 43 10.25 -0.93 -6.17
CA ALA A 43 8.99 -0.91 -6.92
C ALA A 43 8.52 -2.33 -7.27
N GLU A 44 9.41 -3.18 -7.76
CA GLU A 44 9.10 -4.57 -8.07
C GLU A 44 8.58 -5.33 -6.85
N ALA A 45 9.26 -5.20 -5.69
CA ALA A 45 8.84 -5.85 -4.45
C ALA A 45 7.46 -5.37 -3.99
N VAL A 46 7.20 -4.06 -4.07
CA VAL A 46 5.91 -3.45 -3.74
C VAL A 46 4.81 -3.96 -4.67
N LEU A 47 5.07 -3.98 -5.98
CA LEU A 47 4.08 -4.39 -6.99
C LEU A 47 3.77 -5.90 -6.94
N LEU A 48 4.70 -6.71 -6.46
CA LEU A 48 4.48 -8.15 -6.24
C LEU A 48 3.81 -8.47 -4.90
N ASN A 49 3.74 -7.49 -3.99
CA ASN A 49 3.06 -7.69 -2.71
C ASN A 49 1.55 -7.49 -2.85
N HIS A 50 0.78 -8.44 -2.34
CA HIS A 50 -0.68 -8.42 -2.35
C HIS A 50 -1.30 -8.11 -0.98
N GLY A 51 -0.46 -7.84 0.03
CA GLY A 51 -0.86 -7.51 1.39
C GLY A 51 -0.39 -6.13 1.82
N HIS A 52 -0.67 -5.80 3.09
CA HIS A 52 -0.11 -4.63 3.74
C HIS A 52 1.30 -4.94 4.21
N PHE A 53 2.16 -3.93 4.26
CA PHE A 53 3.53 -4.05 4.74
C PHE A 53 4.00 -2.72 5.34
N ASP A 54 4.97 -2.78 6.23
CA ASP A 54 5.72 -1.62 6.69
C ASP A 54 7.12 -1.55 6.06
N VAL A 55 7.86 -0.48 6.38
CA VAL A 55 9.23 -0.27 5.85
C VAL A 55 10.20 -1.34 6.36
N ASP A 56 10.00 -1.86 7.57
CA ASP A 56 10.89 -2.84 8.16
C ASP A 56 10.73 -4.21 7.50
N GLU A 57 9.51 -4.62 7.24
CA GLU A 57 9.18 -5.83 6.50
C GLU A 57 9.74 -5.78 5.07
N LEU A 58 9.53 -4.66 4.37
CA LEU A 58 10.06 -4.44 3.02
C LEU A 58 11.60 -4.45 3.02
N PHE A 59 12.22 -3.83 4.02
CA PHE A 59 13.69 -3.82 4.16
C PHE A 59 14.24 -5.23 4.39
N LEU A 60 13.65 -6.00 5.29
CA LEU A 60 14.08 -7.37 5.54
C LEU A 60 14.00 -8.23 4.28
N HIS A 61 12.96 -8.04 3.46
CA HIS A 61 12.80 -8.72 2.19
C HIS A 61 13.90 -8.34 1.18
N LEU A 62 14.21 -7.04 1.05
CA LEU A 62 15.11 -6.52 0.01
C LEU A 62 16.59 -6.53 0.41
N LYS A 63 16.92 -6.50 1.70
CA LYS A 63 18.30 -6.44 2.19
C LYS A 63 19.18 -7.56 1.62
N VAL A 64 18.66 -8.77 1.59
CA VAL A 64 19.39 -9.96 1.11
C VAL A 64 19.37 -10.07 -0.40
N GLN A 65 18.27 -9.71 -1.05
CA GLN A 65 18.06 -9.92 -2.48
C GLN A 65 18.69 -8.84 -3.36
N ALA A 66 18.67 -7.59 -2.92
CA ALA A 66 19.04 -6.46 -3.76
C ALA A 66 20.02 -5.46 -3.11
N GLY A 67 20.46 -5.72 -1.88
CA GLY A 67 21.38 -4.82 -1.17
C GLY A 67 20.79 -3.42 -0.89
N VAL A 68 19.47 -3.31 -0.86
CA VAL A 68 18.73 -2.04 -0.68
C VAL A 68 18.88 -1.54 0.75
N SER A 69 19.16 -0.25 0.92
CA SER A 69 19.21 0.38 2.24
C SER A 69 17.83 0.87 2.69
N LYS A 70 17.59 0.93 4.00
CA LYS A 70 16.37 1.51 4.58
C LYS A 70 16.15 2.97 4.13
N ALA A 71 17.23 3.74 4.02
CA ALA A 71 17.18 5.11 3.54
C ALA A 71 16.69 5.20 2.07
N SER A 72 17.03 4.23 1.23
CA SER A 72 16.54 4.17 -0.15
C SER A 72 15.06 3.84 -0.20
N ILE A 73 14.55 2.99 0.71
CA ILE A 73 13.12 2.70 0.83
C ILE A 73 12.36 3.97 1.23
N TYR A 74 12.78 4.65 2.31
CA TYR A 74 12.12 5.88 2.76
C TYR A 74 12.09 6.99 1.68
N ARG A 75 13.12 7.06 0.83
CA ARG A 75 13.15 8.01 -0.30
C ARG A 75 12.28 7.57 -1.49
N THR A 76 11.99 6.30 -1.62
CA THR A 76 11.26 5.75 -2.78
C THR A 76 9.76 5.64 -2.51
N ILE A 77 9.35 5.33 -1.27
CA ILE A 77 7.92 5.23 -0.88
C ILE A 77 7.11 6.48 -1.24
N PRO A 78 7.54 7.72 -0.91
CA PRO A 78 6.78 8.92 -1.31
C PRO A 78 6.59 9.03 -2.83
N ILE A 79 7.58 8.63 -3.61
CA ILE A 79 7.52 8.65 -5.07
C ILE A 79 6.51 7.60 -5.59
N LEU A 80 6.47 6.42 -4.97
CA LEU A 80 5.49 5.37 -5.30
C LEU A 80 4.07 5.80 -4.96
N ILE A 81 3.88 6.53 -3.86
CA ILE A 81 2.58 7.12 -3.50
C ILE A 81 2.18 8.19 -4.51
N GLU A 82 3.06 9.12 -4.84
CA GLU A 82 2.81 10.19 -5.83
C GLU A 82 2.52 9.63 -7.22
N SER A 83 3.12 8.50 -7.58
CA SER A 83 2.85 7.81 -8.85
C SER A 83 1.51 7.03 -8.88
N GLY A 84 0.78 6.95 -7.76
CA GLY A 84 -0.47 6.20 -7.65
C GLY A 84 -0.31 4.67 -7.62
N LEU A 85 0.89 4.16 -7.39
CA LEU A 85 1.16 2.72 -7.30
C LEU A 85 1.03 2.18 -5.88
N LEU A 86 1.16 3.05 -4.88
CA LEU A 86 1.16 2.71 -3.46
C LEU A 86 0.27 3.67 -2.68
N ALA A 87 -0.41 3.19 -1.66
CA ALA A 87 -1.11 4.02 -0.69
C ALA A 87 -0.59 3.79 0.73
N ALA A 88 -0.60 4.85 1.54
CA ALA A 88 -0.44 4.75 2.99
C ALA A 88 -1.82 4.44 3.58
N VAL A 89 -1.92 3.34 4.32
CA VAL A 89 -3.22 2.83 4.78
C VAL A 89 -3.48 3.21 6.23
N TYR A 90 -2.65 2.76 7.15
CA TYR A 90 -2.84 2.99 8.59
C TYR A 90 -1.52 3.06 9.35
N LEU A 91 -1.58 3.61 10.57
CA LEU A 91 -0.46 3.66 11.50
C LEU A 91 -0.68 2.63 12.61
N GLU A 92 0.28 1.73 12.82
CA GLU A 92 0.28 0.75 13.89
C GLU A 92 1.62 0.74 14.60
N ASN A 93 1.62 0.83 15.95
CA ASN A 93 2.84 0.83 16.77
C ASN A 93 3.92 1.84 16.32
N GLY A 94 3.51 2.98 15.73
CA GLY A 94 4.43 3.97 15.19
C GLY A 94 4.96 3.67 13.79
N HIS A 95 4.55 2.56 13.16
CA HIS A 95 4.91 2.18 11.80
C HIS A 95 3.75 2.42 10.84
N MET A 96 4.02 3.14 9.74
CA MET A 96 3.06 3.33 8.67
C MET A 96 3.01 2.07 7.81
N HIS A 97 1.82 1.54 7.62
CA HIS A 97 1.57 0.42 6.71
C HIS A 97 1.11 0.92 5.35
N TYR A 98 1.54 0.24 4.32
CA TYR A 98 1.33 0.57 2.93
C TYR A 98 0.69 -0.60 2.20
N GLU A 99 -0.04 -0.31 1.12
CA GLU A 99 -0.58 -1.30 0.20
C GLU A 99 -0.42 -0.87 -1.25
N ARG A 100 -0.32 -1.85 -2.15
CA ARG A 100 -0.40 -1.64 -3.59
C ARG A 100 -1.84 -1.31 -3.98
N VAL A 101 -2.05 -0.21 -4.71
CA VAL A 101 -3.39 0.23 -5.15
C VAL A 101 -3.61 0.11 -6.66
N TYR A 102 -2.56 0.02 -7.46
CA TYR A 102 -2.68 -0.06 -8.91
C TYR A 102 -3.42 -1.33 -9.34
N GLY A 103 -4.47 -1.16 -10.18
CA GLY A 103 -5.29 -2.26 -10.68
C GLY A 103 -6.19 -2.92 -9.64
N ARG A 104 -6.32 -2.37 -8.42
CA ARG A 104 -7.26 -2.83 -7.40
C ARG A 104 -8.46 -1.90 -7.32
N GLU A 105 -9.64 -2.49 -7.11
CA GLU A 105 -10.82 -1.71 -6.77
C GLU A 105 -10.63 -1.03 -5.41
N HIS A 106 -11.20 0.16 -5.28
CA HIS A 106 -11.17 0.89 -4.01
C HIS A 106 -11.87 0.05 -2.92
N HIS A 107 -11.17 -0.19 -1.82
CA HIS A 107 -11.70 -0.93 -0.68
C HIS A 107 -11.39 -0.21 0.62
N SER A 108 -12.11 -0.58 1.64
CA SER A 108 -12.03 -0.04 3.00
C SER A 108 -11.56 -1.11 3.96
N HIS A 109 -11.18 -0.72 5.17
CA HIS A 109 -10.57 -1.63 6.14
C HIS A 109 -11.33 -1.69 7.45
N LEU A 110 -11.54 -2.93 7.97
CA LEU A 110 -11.86 -3.19 9.36
C LEU A 110 -10.59 -3.60 10.07
N ARG A 111 -10.19 -2.92 11.12
CA ARG A 111 -9.01 -3.24 11.91
C ARG A 111 -9.37 -3.66 13.33
N CYS A 112 -8.87 -4.83 13.74
CA CYS A 112 -9.03 -5.29 15.12
C CYS A 112 -8.02 -4.60 16.03
N SER A 113 -8.51 -3.86 17.03
CA SER A 113 -7.68 -3.12 17.99
C SER A 113 -6.89 -4.04 18.93
N ALA A 114 -7.33 -5.29 19.12
CA ALA A 114 -6.67 -6.23 20.04
C ALA A 114 -5.60 -7.10 19.36
N CYS A 115 -5.82 -7.56 18.12
CA CYS A 115 -4.90 -8.47 17.45
C CYS A 115 -4.33 -7.96 16.11
N GLY A 116 -4.62 -6.72 15.73
CA GLY A 116 -4.12 -6.10 14.51
C GLY A 116 -4.69 -6.67 13.21
N ARG A 117 -5.55 -7.71 13.25
CA ARG A 117 -6.10 -8.32 12.02
C ARG A 117 -6.91 -7.31 11.23
N ILE A 118 -6.66 -7.31 9.91
CA ILE A 118 -7.33 -6.46 8.94
C ILE A 118 -8.26 -7.31 8.08
N PHE A 119 -9.44 -6.74 7.78
CA PHE A 119 -10.41 -7.28 6.83
C PHE A 119 -10.71 -6.19 5.80
N GLU A 120 -10.63 -6.54 4.52
CA GLU A 120 -11.01 -5.66 3.43
C GLU A 120 -12.51 -5.77 3.16
N PHE A 121 -13.16 -4.64 2.84
CA PHE A 121 -14.55 -4.61 2.42
C PHE A 121 -14.78 -3.44 1.46
N SER A 122 -15.81 -3.54 0.64
CA SER A 122 -16.18 -2.49 -0.31
C SER A 122 -17.50 -1.83 0.11
N VAL A 123 -17.58 -0.53 -0.04
CA VAL A 123 -18.79 0.27 0.13
C VAL A 123 -19.01 1.05 -1.17
N PRO A 124 -19.85 0.55 -2.08
CA PRO A 124 -20.07 1.18 -3.39
C PRO A 124 -20.60 2.62 -3.31
N GLU A 125 -21.20 2.98 -2.19
CA GLU A 125 -21.81 4.31 -1.95
C GLU A 125 -20.77 5.37 -1.58
N LEU A 126 -19.57 5.01 -1.12
CA LEU A 126 -18.56 5.98 -0.65
C LEU A 126 -18.22 7.06 -1.67
N PRO A 127 -18.05 6.78 -2.98
CA PRO A 127 -17.80 7.82 -3.96
C PRO A 127 -18.94 8.83 -4.11
N LEU A 128 -20.19 8.39 -3.92
CA LEU A 128 -21.36 9.27 -3.94
C LEU A 128 -21.37 10.18 -2.71
N ILE A 129 -21.13 9.62 -1.53
CA ILE A 129 -21.05 10.36 -0.26
C ILE A 129 -19.92 11.41 -0.34
N GLU A 130 -18.74 11.01 -0.83
CA GLU A 130 -17.61 11.94 -1.03
C GLU A 130 -18.01 13.11 -1.91
N LYS A 131 -18.64 12.83 -3.06
CA LYS A 131 -19.11 13.85 -4.00
C LYS A 131 -20.12 14.80 -3.35
N GLU A 132 -21.15 14.29 -2.71
CA GLU A 132 -22.19 15.09 -2.06
C GLU A 132 -21.61 16.01 -0.97
N VAL A 133 -20.72 15.47 -0.12
CA VAL A 133 -20.06 16.26 0.94
C VAL A 133 -19.16 17.33 0.35
N ALA A 134 -18.36 16.98 -0.67
CA ALA A 134 -17.47 17.93 -1.32
C ALA A 134 -18.23 19.07 -2.00
N GLU A 135 -19.31 18.76 -2.71
CA GLU A 135 -20.18 19.76 -3.36
C GLU A 135 -20.86 20.69 -2.34
N ALA A 136 -21.38 20.13 -1.23
CA ALA A 136 -22.03 20.91 -0.17
C ALA A 136 -21.08 21.93 0.49
N HIS A 137 -19.76 21.67 0.46
CA HIS A 137 -18.74 22.55 1.04
C HIS A 137 -17.92 23.32 0.00
N ASN A 138 -18.30 23.30 -1.28
CA ASN A 138 -17.50 23.86 -2.39
C ASN A 138 -16.02 23.41 -2.35
N PHE A 139 -15.83 22.13 -2.08
CA PHE A 139 -14.52 21.50 -1.86
C PHE A 139 -14.12 20.64 -3.04
N LYS A 140 -12.87 20.75 -3.49
CA LYS A 140 -12.30 19.85 -4.48
C LYS A 140 -11.73 18.63 -3.78
N SER A 141 -12.46 17.52 -3.77
CA SER A 141 -11.95 16.26 -3.24
C SER A 141 -10.87 15.66 -4.14
N GLU A 142 -9.86 15.04 -3.53
CA GLU A 142 -8.81 14.28 -4.20
C GLU A 142 -8.84 12.79 -3.78
N GLY A 143 -9.84 12.40 -2.96
CA GLY A 143 -10.07 11.06 -2.48
C GLY A 143 -10.60 11.02 -1.06
N HIS A 144 -10.88 9.81 -0.57
CA HIS A 144 -11.36 9.59 0.78
C HIS A 144 -10.62 8.42 1.44
N LYS A 145 -10.68 8.36 2.77
CA LYS A 145 -10.24 7.22 3.56
C LYS A 145 -11.38 6.79 4.47
N PHE A 146 -11.75 5.50 4.40
CA PHE A 146 -12.75 4.91 5.27
C PHE A 146 -12.18 3.69 5.98
N GLU A 147 -12.11 3.76 7.31
CA GLU A 147 -11.62 2.71 8.19
C GLU A 147 -12.54 2.56 9.38
N ILE A 148 -12.82 1.32 9.76
CA ILE A 148 -13.55 0.99 10.99
C ILE A 148 -12.61 0.19 11.89
N TRP A 149 -12.48 0.58 13.15
CA TRP A 149 -11.70 -0.16 14.13
C TRP A 149 -12.58 -0.64 15.28
N GLY A 150 -12.24 -1.80 15.83
CA GLY A 150 -13.00 -2.45 16.89
C GLY A 150 -12.40 -3.81 17.24
N LEU A 151 -13.20 -4.73 17.74
CA LEU A 151 -12.80 -6.10 18.06
C LEU A 151 -13.34 -7.08 17.02
N CYS A 152 -12.47 -7.89 16.43
CA CYS A 152 -12.91 -9.01 15.60
C CYS A 152 -13.66 -10.06 16.46
N SER A 153 -14.44 -10.92 15.82
CA SER A 153 -15.23 -11.94 16.51
C SER A 153 -14.41 -12.74 17.53
N ARG A 154 -13.23 -13.19 17.12
CA ARG A 154 -12.33 -13.96 17.99
C ARG A 154 -11.87 -13.19 19.23
N CYS A 155 -11.57 -11.89 19.11
CA CYS A 155 -11.11 -11.07 20.24
C CYS A 155 -12.25 -10.56 21.10
N ARG A 156 -13.42 -10.32 20.51
CA ARG A 156 -14.63 -9.98 21.25
C ARG A 156 -15.11 -11.13 22.13
N ASP A 157 -15.06 -12.36 21.61
CA ASP A 157 -15.58 -13.54 22.29
C ASP A 157 -14.55 -14.16 23.25
N ALA A 158 -13.30 -13.66 23.28
CA ALA A 158 -12.23 -14.08 24.19
C ALA A 158 -12.12 -13.23 25.48
N GLY A 159 -12.89 -12.16 25.59
CA GLY A 159 -12.99 -11.29 26.78
C GLY A 159 -14.31 -11.45 27.47
#